data_adf3cdcd0020f1e2d281c14322bf5eec
#
_entry.id   adf3cdcd0020f1e2d281c14322bf5eec
#
_cell.length_a   1.000
_cell.length_b   1.000
_cell.length_c   1.000
_cell.angle_alpha   90.00
_cell.angle_beta   90.00
_cell.angle_gamma   90.00
#
_symmetry.space_group_name_H-M   'P 1'
#
loop_
_entity.id
_entity.type
_entity.pdbx_description
1 polymer ?
#
loop_
_entity_poly.entity_id
_entity_poly.type
_entity_poly.pdbx_seq_one_letter_code
_entity_poly.pdbx_strand_id
1 'polypeptide(L)'
;MSIAFRESELVSILGQSGCGKTTLLNIIGGLDQYTSGDLIINGQSTKQYKSADWDIYRNHSVGFIFQSYNLIPHQSVLSNVELALTLSGVSKAERRRRAKEALEKVGLGNQLNKRPNQMSGGQMQRVAIARALVNDPDILLADEPTGALDSETSIQIMELVKEIAKDRLVIMVTHNPELAEKYSTRIVKLLDGQIVGDSDPFDPAKEPAHSEVKKTEVTKGQKTSMSFLTALSLSKNNLMTKKGRTFLTSFAGSIGIIGIALILSLSNGVQEYINSVERSTLASFPVSIQHELSLIHI
;
A
#
# COMPACT_ATOMS: atom_id res chain seq x y z
N MET A 1 27.44 -0.25 10.60
CA MET A 1 27.26 1.03 9.89
C MET A 1 26.58 2.02 10.83
N SER A 2 27.06 3.27 10.93
CA SER A 2 26.41 4.33 11.69
C SER A 2 26.35 5.58 10.80
N ILE A 3 25.17 6.19 10.69
CA ILE A 3 24.92 7.39 9.88
C ILE A 3 23.83 8.22 10.56
N ALA A 4 23.95 9.55 10.49
CA ALA A 4 22.91 10.48 10.92
C ALA A 4 22.63 11.48 9.78
N PHE A 5 21.41 11.99 9.71
CA PHE A 5 20.92 12.90 8.68
C PHE A 5 20.42 14.21 9.33
N ARG A 6 20.49 15.30 8.58
CA ARG A 6 19.93 16.60 8.94
C ARG A 6 18.46 16.71 8.55
N GLU A 7 17.74 17.63 9.14
CA GLU A 7 16.30 17.81 8.89
C GLU A 7 15.98 18.25 7.45
N SER A 8 16.88 18.99 6.81
CA SER A 8 16.74 19.46 5.43
C SER A 8 18.05 19.34 4.68
N GLU A 9 18.20 18.25 3.94
CA GLU A 9 19.34 18.02 3.05
C GLU A 9 18.94 17.07 1.91
N LEU A 10 19.69 17.09 0.81
CA LEU A 10 19.61 16.10 -0.25
C LEU A 10 20.83 15.18 -0.15
N VAL A 11 20.65 14.01 0.42
CA VAL A 11 21.69 13.00 0.57
C VAL A 11 21.59 11.96 -0.53
N SER A 12 22.68 11.78 -1.29
CA SER A 12 22.79 10.67 -2.21
C SER A 12 23.62 9.53 -1.60
N ILE A 13 23.02 8.34 -1.53
CA ILE A 13 23.71 7.09 -1.19
C ILE A 13 24.17 6.46 -2.50
N LEU A 14 25.47 6.56 -2.77
CA LEU A 14 26.11 6.11 -4.00
C LEU A 14 26.80 4.76 -3.78
N GLY A 15 26.63 3.81 -4.69
CA GLY A 15 27.32 2.52 -4.64
C GLY A 15 26.87 1.59 -5.76
N GLN A 16 27.62 0.51 -5.94
CA GLN A 16 27.32 -0.51 -6.97
C GLN A 16 26.00 -1.26 -6.67
N SER A 17 25.45 -1.92 -7.69
CA SER A 17 24.29 -2.79 -7.50
C SER A 17 24.61 -3.90 -6.50
N GLY A 18 23.68 -4.19 -5.59
CA GLY A 18 23.85 -5.23 -4.58
C GLY A 18 24.58 -4.81 -3.29
N CYS A 19 25.15 -3.60 -3.19
CA CYS A 19 25.87 -3.17 -1.98
C CYS A 19 24.97 -2.80 -0.77
N GLY A 20 23.64 -3.01 -0.84
CA GLY A 20 22.72 -2.82 0.28
C GLY A 20 21.99 -1.48 0.34
N LYS A 21 22.06 -0.62 -0.70
CA LYS A 21 21.43 0.72 -0.73
C LYS A 21 19.91 0.67 -0.52
N THR A 22 19.21 -0.13 -1.34
CA THR A 22 17.75 -0.29 -1.26
C THR A 22 17.33 -0.92 0.07
N THR A 23 18.13 -1.85 0.61
CA THR A 23 17.88 -2.43 1.95
C THR A 23 17.96 -1.35 3.03
N LEU A 24 19.00 -0.52 2.99
CA LEU A 24 19.13 0.61 3.92
C LEU A 24 17.94 1.56 3.81
N LEU A 25 17.54 1.92 2.58
CA LEU A 25 16.39 2.79 2.32
C LEU A 25 15.09 2.20 2.89
N ASN A 26 14.88 0.89 2.70
CA ASN A 26 13.70 0.18 3.21
C ASN A 26 13.69 0.12 4.74
N ILE A 27 14.84 -0.06 5.39
CA ILE A 27 14.95 -0.02 6.85
C ILE A 27 14.61 1.38 7.37
N ILE A 28 15.19 2.44 6.79
CA ILE A 28 14.89 3.83 7.17
C ILE A 28 13.39 4.11 7.00
N GLY A 29 12.80 3.61 5.93
CA GLY A 29 11.36 3.80 5.64
C GLY A 29 10.41 2.88 6.42
N GLY A 30 10.94 1.97 7.26
CA GLY A 30 10.13 1.02 8.02
C GLY A 30 9.42 -0.03 7.17
N LEU A 31 9.92 -0.29 5.95
CA LEU A 31 9.42 -1.36 5.07
C LEU A 31 10.10 -2.69 5.37
N ASP A 32 11.31 -2.64 5.95
CA ASP A 32 12.09 -3.80 6.38
C ASP A 32 12.59 -3.61 7.81
N GLN A 33 12.93 -4.71 8.49
CA GLN A 33 13.40 -4.69 9.87
C GLN A 33 14.91 -4.94 9.91
N TYR A 34 15.62 -4.18 10.75
CA TYR A 34 17.01 -4.43 11.01
C TYR A 34 17.21 -5.59 12.01
N THR A 35 18.23 -6.41 11.80
CA THR A 35 18.55 -7.56 12.67
C THR A 35 19.25 -7.12 13.96
N SER A 36 20.07 -6.08 13.90
CA SER A 36 20.83 -5.54 15.04
C SER A 36 21.09 -4.05 14.85
N GLY A 37 21.44 -3.36 15.91
CA GLY A 37 21.64 -1.91 15.92
C GLY A 37 20.44 -1.17 16.46
N ASP A 38 20.27 0.08 16.05
CA ASP A 38 19.15 0.94 16.42
C ASP A 38 18.88 1.96 15.31
N LEU A 39 17.62 2.20 15.00
CA LEU A 39 17.16 3.30 14.18
C LEU A 39 16.51 4.33 15.10
N ILE A 40 17.06 5.53 15.12
CA ILE A 40 16.57 6.64 15.93
C ILE A 40 15.90 7.64 14.99
N ILE A 41 14.63 7.95 15.25
CA ILE A 41 13.83 8.90 14.45
C ILE A 41 13.38 10.01 15.41
N ASN A 42 13.72 11.26 15.12
CA ASN A 42 13.40 12.41 15.96
C ASN A 42 13.79 12.20 17.43
N GLY A 43 14.97 11.61 17.68
CA GLY A 43 15.48 11.32 19.01
C GLY A 43 14.84 10.11 19.72
N GLN A 44 13.92 9.39 19.07
CA GLN A 44 13.26 8.20 19.63
C GLN A 44 13.78 6.92 18.99
N SER A 45 14.16 5.93 19.80
CA SER A 45 14.53 4.60 19.32
C SER A 45 13.33 3.82 18.82
N THR A 46 13.44 3.25 17.63
CA THR A 46 12.38 2.43 17.04
C THR A 46 12.30 1.02 17.60
N LYS A 47 13.21 0.62 18.52
CA LYS A 47 13.12 -0.67 19.22
C LYS A 47 11.82 -0.87 20.00
N GLN A 48 11.19 0.23 20.41
CA GLN A 48 9.95 0.23 21.18
C GLN A 48 8.71 0.36 20.28
N TYR A 49 8.88 0.54 18.95
CA TYR A 49 7.78 0.72 18.02
C TYR A 49 6.98 -0.56 17.89
N LYS A 50 5.67 -0.43 18.04
CA LYS A 50 4.68 -1.47 17.72
C LYS A 50 4.27 -1.34 16.26
N SER A 51 3.54 -2.33 15.74
CA SER A 51 3.02 -2.30 14.37
C SER A 51 2.25 -1.01 14.05
N ALA A 52 1.45 -0.52 14.99
CA ALA A 52 0.70 0.73 14.81
C ALA A 52 1.59 1.97 14.71
N ASP A 53 2.73 2.02 15.43
CA ASP A 53 3.66 3.14 15.36
C ASP A 53 4.37 3.16 14.02
N TRP A 54 4.74 1.99 13.48
CA TRP A 54 5.29 1.85 12.14
C TRP A 54 4.28 2.24 11.06
N ASP A 55 2.99 1.94 11.24
CA ASP A 55 1.93 2.36 10.31
C ASP A 55 1.78 3.89 10.29
N ILE A 56 1.82 4.53 11.46
CA ILE A 56 1.78 6.00 11.58
C ILE A 56 3.02 6.61 10.91
N TYR A 57 4.21 6.09 11.21
CA TYR A 57 5.46 6.56 10.62
C TYR A 57 5.43 6.50 9.09
N ARG A 58 5.08 5.34 8.52
CA ARG A 58 5.00 5.17 7.06
C ARG A 58 3.95 6.06 6.40
N ASN A 59 2.84 6.33 7.08
CA ASN A 59 1.75 7.11 6.49
C ASN A 59 1.95 8.62 6.60
N HIS A 60 2.65 9.10 7.63
CA HIS A 60 2.74 10.53 7.92
C HIS A 60 4.14 11.10 7.81
N SER A 61 5.17 10.34 8.20
CA SER A 61 6.53 10.88 8.28
C SER A 61 7.37 10.56 7.04
N VAL A 62 6.99 9.54 6.24
CA VAL A 62 7.81 9.08 5.11
C VAL A 62 7.03 9.09 3.80
N GLY A 63 7.64 9.63 2.77
CA GLY A 63 7.20 9.48 1.38
C GLY A 63 8.18 8.60 0.61
N PHE A 64 7.66 7.69 -0.23
CA PHE A 64 8.48 6.80 -1.07
C PHE A 64 8.33 7.11 -2.55
N ILE A 65 9.46 7.26 -3.24
CA ILE A 65 9.59 7.32 -4.69
C ILE A 65 10.35 6.07 -5.13
N PHE A 66 9.69 5.19 -5.87
CA PHE A 66 10.26 3.95 -6.36
C PHE A 66 10.76 4.07 -7.80
N GLN A 67 11.76 3.30 -8.16
CA GLN A 67 12.31 3.22 -9.52
C GLN A 67 11.24 2.85 -10.56
N SER A 68 10.34 1.93 -10.23
CA SER A 68 9.27 1.43 -11.13
C SER A 68 7.96 2.20 -11.04
N TYR A 69 7.95 3.43 -10.54
CA TYR A 69 6.78 4.29 -10.29
C TYR A 69 5.71 3.68 -9.36
N ASN A 70 5.48 2.39 -9.38
CA ASN A 70 4.48 1.64 -8.61
C ASN A 70 3.08 2.28 -8.65
N LEU A 71 2.66 2.69 -9.85
CA LEU A 71 1.33 3.23 -10.11
C LEU A 71 0.35 2.10 -10.45
N ILE A 72 -0.88 2.24 -10.01
CA ILE A 72 -1.96 1.30 -10.31
C ILE A 72 -2.47 1.58 -11.74
N PRO A 73 -2.24 0.67 -12.73
CA PRO A 73 -2.41 0.96 -14.15
C PRO A 73 -3.85 1.27 -14.57
N HIS A 74 -4.84 0.70 -13.87
CA HIS A 74 -6.25 0.85 -14.19
C HIS A 74 -6.92 2.04 -13.48
N GLN A 75 -6.21 2.70 -12.56
CA GLN A 75 -6.68 3.91 -11.89
C GLN A 75 -6.17 5.16 -12.59
N SER A 76 -6.92 6.27 -12.44
CA SER A 76 -6.48 7.56 -12.92
C SER A 76 -5.27 8.09 -12.13
N VAL A 77 -4.58 9.07 -12.69
CA VAL A 77 -3.49 9.81 -12.03
C VAL A 77 -3.95 10.36 -10.68
N LEU A 78 -5.09 11.03 -10.66
CA LEU A 78 -5.67 11.56 -9.43
C LEU A 78 -5.92 10.45 -8.39
N SER A 79 -6.54 9.34 -8.80
CA SER A 79 -6.83 8.23 -7.89
C SER A 79 -5.57 7.55 -7.33
N ASN A 80 -4.48 7.51 -8.11
CA ASN A 80 -3.19 7.01 -7.64
C ASN A 80 -2.61 7.86 -6.51
N VAL A 81 -2.78 9.19 -6.57
CA VAL A 81 -2.33 10.09 -5.50
C VAL A 81 -3.30 10.08 -4.31
N GLU A 82 -4.64 10.06 -4.55
CA GLU A 82 -5.66 9.95 -3.50
C GLU A 82 -5.47 8.71 -2.61
N LEU A 83 -4.90 7.62 -3.17
CA LEU A 83 -4.71 6.37 -2.45
C LEU A 83 -3.84 6.53 -1.20
N ALA A 84 -2.77 7.32 -1.28
CA ALA A 84 -1.89 7.59 -0.14
C ALA A 84 -2.63 8.26 1.03
N LEU A 85 -3.64 9.08 0.73
CA LEU A 85 -4.47 9.75 1.74
C LEU A 85 -5.60 8.85 2.31
N THR A 86 -5.82 7.68 1.70
CA THR A 86 -6.95 6.81 2.10
C THR A 86 -6.78 6.25 3.50
N LEU A 87 -5.53 6.01 3.91
CA LEU A 87 -5.17 5.49 5.22
C LEU A 87 -5.05 6.58 6.29
N SER A 88 -4.97 7.85 5.89
CA SER A 88 -4.78 8.99 6.80
C SER A 88 -6.08 9.50 7.42
N GLY A 89 -7.21 8.79 7.27
CA GLY A 89 -8.51 9.17 7.87
C GLY A 89 -9.15 10.43 7.29
N VAL A 90 -8.63 10.96 6.18
CA VAL A 90 -9.08 12.19 5.54
C VAL A 90 -10.35 11.96 4.73
N SER A 91 -11.30 12.92 4.77
CA SER A 91 -12.54 12.84 4.01
C SER A 91 -12.30 12.75 2.50
N LYS A 92 -13.24 12.15 1.74
CA LYS A 92 -13.11 12.00 0.28
C LYS A 92 -12.91 13.33 -0.45
N ALA A 93 -13.63 14.38 -0.02
CA ALA A 93 -13.52 15.70 -0.63
C ALA A 93 -12.13 16.31 -0.40
N GLU A 94 -11.61 16.20 0.81
CA GLU A 94 -10.30 16.72 1.19
C GLU A 94 -9.17 15.92 0.54
N ARG A 95 -9.27 14.59 0.44
CA ARG A 95 -8.34 13.76 -0.31
C ARG A 95 -8.20 14.23 -1.76
N ARG A 96 -9.36 14.45 -2.41
CA ARG A 96 -9.39 14.90 -3.80
C ARG A 96 -8.76 16.27 -3.97
N ARG A 97 -9.01 17.21 -3.04
CA ARG A 97 -8.42 18.54 -3.04
C ARG A 97 -6.89 18.46 -2.92
N ARG A 98 -6.38 17.76 -1.88
CA ARG A 98 -4.93 17.62 -1.65
C ARG A 98 -4.24 16.89 -2.81
N ALA A 99 -4.83 15.82 -3.32
CA ALA A 99 -4.27 15.08 -4.44
C ALA A 99 -4.17 15.95 -5.71
N LYS A 100 -5.17 16.79 -5.97
CA LYS A 100 -5.16 17.74 -7.07
C LYS A 100 -4.03 18.78 -6.89
N GLU A 101 -3.93 19.39 -5.73
CA GLU A 101 -2.88 20.36 -5.41
C GLU A 101 -1.46 19.75 -5.52
N ALA A 102 -1.28 18.50 -5.05
CA ALA A 102 0.00 17.81 -5.20
C ALA A 102 0.36 17.58 -6.67
N LEU A 103 -0.62 17.24 -7.52
CA LEU A 103 -0.42 17.06 -8.95
C LEU A 103 -0.17 18.40 -9.68
N GLU A 104 -0.80 19.48 -9.25
CA GLU A 104 -0.53 20.83 -9.76
C GLU A 104 0.89 21.27 -9.46
N LYS A 105 1.40 21.01 -8.24
CA LYS A 105 2.78 21.33 -7.84
C LYS A 105 3.84 20.64 -8.71
N VAL A 106 3.55 19.44 -9.23
CA VAL A 106 4.46 18.71 -10.13
C VAL A 106 4.16 18.97 -11.62
N GLY A 107 3.29 19.93 -11.95
CA GLY A 107 2.95 20.33 -13.32
C GLY A 107 1.99 19.41 -14.06
N LEU A 108 1.16 18.63 -13.35
CA LEU A 108 0.23 17.66 -13.91
C LEU A 108 -1.26 17.99 -13.67
N GLY A 109 -1.57 19.23 -13.30
CA GLY A 109 -2.93 19.66 -12.98
C GLY A 109 -3.97 19.48 -14.10
N ASN A 110 -3.55 19.43 -15.36
CA ASN A 110 -4.39 19.21 -16.53
C ASN A 110 -4.52 17.73 -16.94
N GLN A 111 -3.90 16.79 -16.21
CA GLN A 111 -3.82 15.37 -16.58
C GLN A 111 -4.48 14.42 -15.57
N LEU A 112 -5.30 14.96 -14.66
CA LEU A 112 -5.87 14.24 -13.50
C LEU A 112 -6.60 12.95 -13.85
N ASN A 113 -7.29 12.91 -14.99
CA ASN A 113 -8.13 11.80 -15.42
C ASN A 113 -7.40 10.77 -16.30
N LYS A 114 -6.18 11.06 -16.73
CA LYS A 114 -5.36 10.11 -17.50
C LYS A 114 -4.98 8.90 -16.64
N ARG A 115 -4.70 7.80 -17.32
CA ARG A 115 -4.14 6.58 -16.71
C ARG A 115 -2.65 6.48 -16.96
N PRO A 116 -1.88 5.72 -16.16
CA PRO A 116 -0.45 5.55 -16.34
C PRO A 116 -0.02 5.13 -17.76
N ASN A 117 -0.79 4.26 -18.42
CA ASN A 117 -0.53 3.84 -19.81
C ASN A 117 -0.72 4.93 -20.87
N GLN A 118 -1.21 6.10 -20.50
CA GLN A 118 -1.39 7.28 -21.36
C GLN A 118 -0.36 8.37 -21.08
N MET A 119 0.67 8.06 -20.30
CA MET A 119 1.65 9.02 -19.81
C MET A 119 3.07 8.60 -20.20
N SER A 120 3.96 9.60 -20.35
CA SER A 120 5.40 9.34 -20.50
C SER A 120 6.03 8.88 -19.18
N GLY A 121 7.24 8.30 -19.23
CA GLY A 121 8.00 7.90 -18.06
C GLY A 121 8.20 9.04 -17.06
N GLY A 122 8.60 10.22 -17.53
CA GLY A 122 8.78 11.40 -16.69
C GLY A 122 7.47 11.90 -16.06
N GLN A 123 6.36 11.82 -16.80
CA GLN A 123 5.05 12.15 -16.22
C GLN A 123 4.65 11.14 -15.15
N MET A 124 4.86 9.84 -15.35
CA MET A 124 4.61 8.80 -14.33
C MET A 124 5.46 9.03 -13.09
N GLN A 125 6.72 9.43 -13.25
CA GLN A 125 7.60 9.76 -12.13
C GLN A 125 7.10 10.99 -11.35
N ARG A 126 6.64 12.03 -12.04
CA ARG A 126 6.00 13.18 -11.37
C ARG A 126 4.76 12.79 -10.59
N VAL A 127 3.95 11.85 -11.08
CA VAL A 127 2.81 11.28 -10.32
C VAL A 127 3.29 10.54 -9.07
N ALA A 128 4.36 9.74 -9.18
CA ALA A 128 4.93 9.03 -8.03
C ALA A 128 5.47 10.02 -6.97
N ILE A 129 6.11 11.10 -7.41
CA ILE A 129 6.56 12.19 -6.51
C ILE A 129 5.35 12.87 -5.84
N ALA A 130 4.32 13.25 -6.61
CA ALA A 130 3.10 13.85 -6.04
C ALA A 130 2.43 12.94 -5.00
N ARG A 131 2.38 11.63 -5.27
CA ARG A 131 1.86 10.63 -4.32
C ARG A 131 2.70 10.55 -3.05
N ALA A 132 4.03 10.62 -3.17
CA ALA A 132 4.92 10.60 -2.02
C ALA A 132 4.77 11.86 -1.15
N LEU A 133 4.47 13.02 -1.75
CA LEU A 133 4.38 14.31 -1.06
C LEU A 133 2.98 14.63 -0.50
N VAL A 134 1.93 13.93 -0.92
CA VAL A 134 0.54 14.33 -0.62
C VAL A 134 0.16 14.30 0.86
N ASN A 135 0.88 13.50 1.66
CA ASN A 135 0.76 13.45 3.13
C ASN A 135 1.67 14.46 3.85
N ASP A 136 2.42 15.28 3.09
CA ASP A 136 3.39 16.25 3.61
C ASP A 136 4.43 15.61 4.56
N PRO A 137 5.19 14.58 4.09
CA PRO A 137 6.13 13.85 4.93
C PRO A 137 7.38 14.68 5.25
N ASP A 138 7.98 14.43 6.42
CA ASP A 138 9.26 15.04 6.81
C ASP A 138 10.45 14.45 6.04
N ILE A 139 10.35 13.16 5.68
CA ILE A 139 11.40 12.40 5.01
C ILE A 139 10.90 11.89 3.66
N LEU A 140 11.66 12.15 2.60
CA LEU A 140 11.41 11.60 1.27
C LEU A 140 12.52 10.60 0.92
N LEU A 141 12.13 9.36 0.67
CA LEU A 141 13.03 8.27 0.28
C LEU A 141 12.87 8.02 -1.22
N ALA A 142 13.96 8.08 -1.97
CA ALA A 142 13.95 7.92 -3.42
C ALA A 142 14.91 6.80 -3.85
N ASP A 143 14.36 5.71 -4.36
CA ASP A 143 15.12 4.60 -4.90
C ASP A 143 15.26 4.75 -6.41
N GLU A 144 16.43 5.19 -6.86
CA GLU A 144 16.78 5.43 -8.28
C GLU A 144 15.72 6.23 -9.05
N PRO A 145 15.37 7.45 -8.61
CA PRO A 145 14.21 8.18 -9.14
C PRO A 145 14.33 8.57 -10.63
N THR A 146 15.50 8.40 -11.22
CA THR A 146 15.81 8.71 -12.63
C THR A 146 16.20 7.46 -13.44
N GLY A 147 16.27 6.29 -12.83
CA GLY A 147 16.84 5.09 -13.45
C GLY A 147 16.10 4.56 -14.69
N ALA A 148 14.84 4.95 -14.89
CA ALA A 148 14.04 4.55 -16.05
C ALA A 148 13.73 5.72 -17.02
N LEU A 149 14.49 6.84 -16.93
CA LEU A 149 14.23 8.06 -17.66
C LEU A 149 15.39 8.40 -18.60
N ASP A 150 15.08 9.13 -19.67
CA ASP A 150 16.08 9.78 -20.52
C ASP A 150 16.81 10.91 -19.78
N SER A 151 17.93 11.36 -20.33
CA SER A 151 18.80 12.36 -19.67
C SER A 151 18.11 13.69 -19.41
N GLU A 152 17.31 14.19 -20.36
CA GLU A 152 16.63 15.47 -20.21
C GLU A 152 15.55 15.42 -19.14
N THR A 153 14.74 14.37 -19.17
CA THR A 153 13.71 14.13 -18.16
C THR A 153 14.33 13.89 -16.77
N SER A 154 15.47 13.21 -16.70
CA SER A 154 16.22 13.00 -15.46
C SER A 154 16.63 14.31 -14.81
N ILE A 155 17.11 15.27 -15.59
CA ILE A 155 17.46 16.62 -15.11
C ILE A 155 16.23 17.30 -14.52
N GLN A 156 15.09 17.27 -15.21
CA GLN A 156 13.86 17.90 -14.74
C GLN A 156 13.34 17.27 -13.42
N ILE A 157 13.48 15.96 -13.27
CA ILE A 157 13.11 15.26 -12.02
C ILE A 157 14.09 15.64 -10.91
N MET A 158 15.38 15.72 -11.18
CA MET A 158 16.37 16.09 -10.16
C MET A 158 16.22 17.55 -9.69
N GLU A 159 15.88 18.49 -10.59
CA GLU A 159 15.55 19.86 -10.19
C GLU A 159 14.33 19.89 -9.24
N LEU A 160 13.29 19.11 -9.56
CA LEU A 160 12.12 18.98 -8.68
C LEU A 160 12.49 18.38 -7.31
N VAL A 161 13.30 17.32 -7.28
CA VAL A 161 13.77 16.71 -6.03
C VAL A 161 14.62 17.67 -5.21
N LYS A 162 15.48 18.45 -5.85
CA LYS A 162 16.30 19.48 -5.20
C LYS A 162 15.44 20.60 -4.59
N GLU A 163 14.38 21.01 -5.28
CA GLU A 163 13.43 22.00 -4.74
C GLU A 163 12.73 21.47 -3.49
N ILE A 164 12.30 20.22 -3.50
CA ILE A 164 11.66 19.54 -2.36
C ILE A 164 12.63 19.45 -1.16
N ALA A 165 13.91 19.23 -1.41
CA ALA A 165 14.93 19.07 -0.36
C ALA A 165 15.27 20.35 0.40
N LYS A 166 14.79 21.53 -0.04
CA LYS A 166 14.96 22.78 0.72
C LYS A 166 14.25 22.78 2.06
N ASP A 167 13.11 22.09 2.15
CA ASP A 167 12.22 22.13 3.31
C ASP A 167 12.15 20.80 4.06
N ARG A 168 12.82 19.75 3.58
CA ARG A 168 12.77 18.40 4.18
C ARG A 168 13.98 17.54 3.85
N LEU A 169 14.16 16.47 4.61
CA LEU A 169 15.19 15.49 4.33
C LEU A 169 14.82 14.65 3.11
N VAL A 170 15.69 14.59 2.10
CA VAL A 170 15.59 13.70 0.95
C VAL A 170 16.78 12.75 0.96
N ILE A 171 16.52 11.46 1.05
CA ILE A 171 17.53 10.40 0.94
C ILE A 171 17.32 9.70 -0.38
N MET A 172 18.26 9.87 -1.30
CA MET A 172 18.22 9.28 -2.62
C MET A 172 19.28 8.18 -2.75
N VAL A 173 18.88 7.05 -3.29
CA VAL A 173 19.80 5.99 -3.71
C VAL A 173 19.99 6.09 -5.20
N THR A 174 21.24 6.07 -5.64
CA THR A 174 21.58 6.11 -7.08
C THR A 174 22.87 5.38 -7.37
N HIS A 175 23.02 4.92 -8.60
CA HIS A 175 24.28 4.42 -9.14
C HIS A 175 24.93 5.43 -10.11
N ASN A 176 24.31 6.59 -10.34
CA ASN A 176 24.81 7.64 -11.23
C ASN A 176 25.58 8.71 -10.42
N PRO A 177 26.95 8.71 -10.49
CA PRO A 177 27.77 9.67 -9.74
C PRO A 177 27.58 11.11 -10.22
N GLU A 178 27.37 11.34 -11.53
CA GLU A 178 27.24 12.69 -12.09
C GLU A 178 26.00 13.42 -11.55
N LEU A 179 24.87 12.71 -11.46
CA LEU A 179 23.65 13.26 -10.87
C LEU A 179 23.82 13.49 -9.36
N ALA A 180 24.48 12.56 -8.66
CA ALA A 180 24.75 12.72 -7.23
C ALA A 180 25.62 13.98 -6.98
N GLU A 181 26.72 14.14 -7.70
CA GLU A 181 27.63 15.28 -7.54
C GLU A 181 26.99 16.63 -7.90
N LYS A 182 26.14 16.65 -8.91
CA LYS A 182 25.50 17.89 -9.39
C LYS A 182 24.39 18.39 -8.48
N TYR A 183 23.61 17.48 -7.89
CA TYR A 183 22.36 17.84 -7.20
C TYR A 183 22.39 17.69 -5.69
N SER A 184 23.21 16.76 -5.15
CA SER A 184 23.18 16.46 -3.71
C SER A 184 23.98 17.47 -2.89
N THR A 185 23.51 17.72 -1.69
CA THR A 185 24.26 18.50 -0.68
C THR A 185 25.30 17.62 0.01
N ARG A 186 25.03 16.30 0.09
CA ARG A 186 25.90 15.31 0.72
C ARG A 186 25.88 14.00 -0.05
N ILE A 187 27.06 13.36 -0.19
CA ILE A 187 27.21 12.08 -0.87
C ILE A 187 27.83 11.07 0.08
N VAL A 188 27.13 9.98 0.32
CA VAL A 188 27.56 8.85 1.14
C VAL A 188 27.89 7.68 0.21
N LYS A 189 29.13 7.22 0.19
CA LYS A 189 29.56 6.08 -0.62
C LYS A 189 29.41 4.79 0.18
N LEU A 190 28.66 3.84 -0.36
CA LEU A 190 28.39 2.54 0.23
C LEU A 190 29.06 1.43 -0.57
N LEU A 191 29.76 0.54 0.12
CA LEU A 191 30.36 -0.67 -0.44
C LEU A 191 30.13 -1.84 0.52
N ASP A 192 29.53 -2.92 0.05
CA ASP A 192 29.27 -4.14 0.81
C ASP A 192 28.65 -3.89 2.21
N GLY A 193 27.67 -3.00 2.28
CA GLY A 193 26.98 -2.65 3.52
C GLY A 193 27.77 -1.73 4.46
N GLN A 194 28.93 -1.22 4.04
CA GLN A 194 29.76 -0.32 4.85
C GLN A 194 29.89 1.05 4.18
N ILE A 195 29.93 2.10 5.00
CA ILE A 195 30.21 3.46 4.53
C ILE A 195 31.73 3.56 4.31
N VAL A 196 32.13 3.78 3.07
CA VAL A 196 33.54 3.95 2.67
C VAL A 196 33.89 5.40 2.41
N GLY A 197 32.93 6.30 2.37
CA GLY A 197 33.14 7.75 2.20
C GLY A 197 31.87 8.53 2.49
N ASP A 198 32.03 9.72 3.03
CA ASP A 198 30.98 10.67 3.34
C ASP A 198 31.53 12.09 3.08
N SER A 199 30.90 12.84 2.20
CA SER A 199 31.41 14.16 1.78
C SER A 199 31.20 15.25 2.83
N ASP A 200 30.22 15.09 3.72
CA ASP A 200 29.88 16.05 4.77
C ASP A 200 29.27 15.33 5.98
N PRO A 201 30.10 14.58 6.76
CA PRO A 201 29.62 13.79 7.89
C PRO A 201 28.89 14.64 8.93
N PHE A 202 27.78 14.12 9.46
CA PHE A 202 27.06 14.78 10.54
C PHE A 202 27.93 14.86 11.79
N ASP A 203 28.14 16.08 12.30
CA ASP A 203 28.89 16.34 13.54
C ASP A 203 28.00 17.09 14.53
N PRO A 204 27.53 16.44 15.61
CA PRO A 204 26.63 17.07 16.58
C PRO A 204 27.21 18.34 17.23
N ALA A 205 28.54 18.52 17.23
CA ALA A 205 29.18 19.70 17.80
C ALA A 205 29.16 20.93 16.88
N LYS A 206 28.97 20.72 15.58
CA LYS A 206 28.94 21.78 14.56
C LYS A 206 27.53 22.15 14.12
N GLU A 207 26.56 21.30 14.40
CA GLU A 207 25.18 21.59 14.05
C GLU A 207 24.60 22.64 15.02
N PRO A 208 23.82 23.61 14.54
CA PRO A 208 23.09 24.52 15.41
C PRO A 208 22.22 23.69 16.37
N ALA A 209 22.30 23.99 17.65
CA ALA A 209 21.46 23.32 18.65
C ALA A 209 20.04 23.28 18.12
N HIS A 210 19.50 22.07 17.98
CA HIS A 210 18.17 21.83 17.44
C HIS A 210 17.20 22.86 18.04
N SER A 211 16.71 23.78 17.20
CA SER A 211 15.53 24.56 17.54
C SER A 211 14.50 23.56 17.98
N GLU A 212 14.05 23.69 19.23
CA GLU A 212 13.16 22.80 19.99
C GLU A 212 12.47 21.78 19.09
N VAL A 213 12.92 20.52 19.20
CA VAL A 213 12.31 19.40 18.53
C VAL A 213 10.82 19.73 18.50
N LYS A 214 10.27 20.09 17.34
CA LYS A 214 8.85 19.93 17.12
C LYS A 214 8.64 18.46 17.45
N LYS A 215 8.35 18.19 18.72
CA LYS A 215 7.80 16.91 19.14
C LYS A 215 6.59 16.76 18.23
N THR A 216 6.80 16.13 17.10
CA THR A 216 5.74 15.41 16.47
C THR A 216 5.46 14.35 17.52
N GLU A 217 4.78 14.77 18.61
CA GLU A 217 4.09 13.83 19.43
C GLU A 217 3.36 12.99 18.41
N VAL A 218 3.76 11.72 18.32
CA VAL A 218 2.94 10.69 17.67
C VAL A 218 1.57 10.95 18.25
N THR A 219 0.80 11.76 17.53
CA THR A 219 -0.43 12.34 18.08
C THR A 219 -1.31 11.14 18.30
N LYS A 220 -1.47 10.74 19.55
CA LYS A 220 -2.28 9.59 20.05
C LYS A 220 -3.74 9.63 19.56
N GLY A 221 -4.03 10.31 18.48
CA GLY A 221 -5.35 10.50 17.90
C GLY A 221 -5.48 10.20 16.41
N GLN A 222 -4.40 10.06 15.65
CA GLN A 222 -4.49 9.74 14.22
C GLN A 222 -4.63 8.22 14.03
N LYS A 223 -5.88 7.76 14.00
CA LYS A 223 -6.18 6.37 13.67
C LYS A 223 -5.90 6.14 12.20
N THR A 224 -4.85 5.40 11.90
CA THR A 224 -4.61 4.82 10.57
C THR A 224 -5.55 3.64 10.38
N SER A 225 -6.82 3.91 10.09
CA SER A 225 -7.79 2.85 9.83
C SER A 225 -8.65 3.21 8.63
N MET A 226 -8.70 2.30 7.67
CA MET A 226 -9.58 2.41 6.52
C MET A 226 -11.01 2.09 6.96
N SER A 227 -11.99 2.94 6.60
CA SER A 227 -13.40 2.62 6.79
C SER A 227 -13.76 1.34 6.03
N PHE A 228 -14.57 0.46 6.64
CA PHE A 228 -15.06 -0.76 6.02
C PHE A 228 -15.69 -0.52 4.63
N LEU A 229 -16.48 0.54 4.49
CA LEU A 229 -17.07 0.92 3.20
C LEU A 229 -16.03 1.29 2.14
N THR A 230 -14.93 1.93 2.55
CA THR A 230 -13.82 2.25 1.64
C THR A 230 -13.08 0.98 1.22
N ALA A 231 -12.81 0.06 2.13
CA ALA A 231 -12.20 -1.24 1.85
C ALA A 231 -13.08 -2.06 0.88
N LEU A 232 -14.39 -2.10 1.13
CA LEU A 232 -15.35 -2.78 0.25
C LEU A 232 -15.39 -2.15 -1.15
N SER A 233 -15.38 -0.82 -1.25
CA SER A 233 -15.36 -0.11 -2.53
C SER A 233 -14.07 -0.39 -3.32
N LEU A 234 -12.91 -0.41 -2.68
CA LEU A 234 -11.64 -0.77 -3.30
C LEU A 234 -11.62 -2.22 -3.78
N SER A 235 -12.10 -3.15 -2.94
CA SER A 235 -12.23 -4.57 -3.30
C SER A 235 -13.14 -4.76 -4.50
N LYS A 236 -14.32 -4.12 -4.52
CA LYS A 236 -15.24 -4.13 -5.67
C LYS A 236 -14.56 -3.62 -6.95
N ASN A 237 -13.85 -2.49 -6.87
CA ASN A 237 -13.15 -1.93 -8.02
C ASN A 237 -12.07 -2.88 -8.55
N ASN A 238 -11.31 -3.54 -7.67
CA ASN A 238 -10.32 -4.53 -8.07
C ASN A 238 -10.95 -5.74 -8.76
N LEU A 239 -12.06 -6.27 -8.23
CA LEU A 239 -12.81 -7.36 -8.85
C LEU A 239 -13.34 -6.96 -10.24
N MET A 240 -13.83 -5.74 -10.39
CA MET A 240 -14.36 -5.23 -11.66
C MET A 240 -13.27 -4.92 -12.70
N THR A 241 -12.01 -4.91 -12.32
CA THR A 241 -10.89 -4.68 -13.25
C THR A 241 -10.70 -5.87 -14.22
N LYS A 242 -10.91 -7.09 -13.71
CA LYS A 242 -10.79 -8.35 -14.49
C LYS A 242 -12.14 -9.05 -14.60
N LYS A 243 -13.15 -8.34 -15.13
CA LYS A 243 -14.55 -8.80 -15.20
C LYS A 243 -14.71 -10.21 -15.74
N GLY A 244 -14.02 -10.56 -16.82
CA GLY A 244 -14.11 -11.91 -17.42
C GLY A 244 -13.62 -13.01 -16.46
N ARG A 245 -12.50 -12.82 -15.78
CA ARG A 245 -11.98 -13.79 -14.81
C ARG A 245 -12.91 -13.91 -13.61
N THR A 246 -13.36 -12.78 -13.05
CA THR A 246 -14.27 -12.75 -11.90
C THR A 246 -15.59 -13.44 -12.23
N PHE A 247 -16.16 -13.19 -13.42
CA PHE A 247 -17.36 -13.88 -13.88
C PHE A 247 -17.14 -15.38 -14.02
N LEU A 248 -16.05 -15.80 -14.67
CA LEU A 248 -15.75 -17.21 -14.89
C LEU A 248 -15.57 -17.99 -13.59
N THR A 249 -14.83 -17.44 -12.63
CA THR A 249 -14.62 -18.07 -11.33
C THR A 249 -15.90 -18.13 -10.49
N SER A 250 -16.72 -17.08 -10.52
CA SER A 250 -18.01 -17.06 -9.83
C SER A 250 -18.99 -18.06 -10.46
N PHE A 251 -19.02 -18.15 -11.79
CA PHE A 251 -19.86 -19.11 -12.52
C PHE A 251 -19.45 -20.55 -12.21
N ALA A 252 -18.14 -20.86 -12.25
CA ALA A 252 -17.65 -22.19 -11.89
C ALA A 252 -18.00 -22.60 -10.45
N GLY A 253 -17.89 -21.68 -9.49
CA GLY A 253 -18.30 -21.90 -8.12
C GLY A 253 -19.82 -22.12 -7.98
N SER A 254 -20.62 -21.38 -8.76
CA SER A 254 -22.09 -21.50 -8.75
C SER A 254 -22.57 -22.86 -9.24
N ILE A 255 -21.90 -23.48 -10.20
CA ILE A 255 -22.26 -24.82 -10.71
C ILE A 255 -22.25 -25.87 -9.60
N GLY A 256 -21.23 -25.84 -8.75
CA GLY A 256 -21.14 -26.76 -7.59
C GLY A 256 -22.31 -26.59 -6.62
N ILE A 257 -22.64 -25.35 -6.27
CA ILE A 257 -23.75 -25.04 -5.35
C ILE A 257 -25.10 -25.46 -5.97
N ILE A 258 -25.32 -25.14 -7.27
CA ILE A 258 -26.53 -25.53 -8.00
C ILE A 258 -26.64 -27.05 -8.06
N GLY A 259 -25.55 -27.77 -8.34
CA GLY A 259 -25.54 -29.24 -8.35
C GLY A 259 -25.96 -29.84 -7.02
N ILE A 260 -25.41 -29.37 -5.91
CA ILE A 260 -25.79 -29.83 -4.57
C ILE A 260 -27.27 -29.51 -4.26
N ALA A 261 -27.71 -28.29 -4.58
CA ALA A 261 -29.09 -27.87 -4.36
C ALA A 261 -30.09 -28.73 -5.15
N LEU A 262 -29.77 -29.06 -6.42
CA LEU A 262 -30.60 -29.94 -7.24
C LEU A 262 -30.68 -31.35 -6.68
N ILE A 263 -29.55 -31.93 -6.24
CA ILE A 263 -29.52 -33.27 -5.61
C ILE A 263 -30.37 -33.30 -4.35
N LEU A 264 -30.22 -32.32 -3.47
CA LEU A 264 -31.01 -32.23 -2.23
C LEU A 264 -32.48 -31.99 -2.51
N SER A 265 -32.84 -31.16 -3.48
CA SER A 265 -34.23 -30.90 -3.86
C SER A 265 -34.88 -32.16 -4.46
N LEU A 266 -34.15 -32.87 -5.34
CA LEU A 266 -34.65 -34.13 -5.92
C LEU A 266 -34.83 -35.20 -4.84
N SER A 267 -33.85 -35.36 -3.92
CA SER A 267 -33.94 -36.29 -2.81
C SER A 267 -35.16 -36.02 -1.93
N ASN A 268 -35.38 -34.75 -1.56
CA ASN A 268 -36.56 -34.38 -0.77
C ASN A 268 -37.87 -34.61 -1.53
N GLY A 269 -37.92 -34.29 -2.83
CA GLY A 269 -39.11 -34.51 -3.66
C GLY A 269 -39.44 -35.99 -3.82
N VAL A 270 -38.44 -36.87 -3.99
CA VAL A 270 -38.63 -38.33 -4.03
C VAL A 270 -39.13 -38.85 -2.69
N GLN A 271 -38.55 -38.35 -1.59
CA GLN A 271 -38.98 -38.78 -0.25
C GLN A 271 -40.43 -38.37 0.02
N GLU A 272 -40.85 -37.18 -0.35
CA GLU A 272 -42.22 -36.69 -0.20
C GLU A 272 -43.21 -37.51 -1.07
N TYR A 273 -42.80 -37.84 -2.30
CA TYR A 273 -43.58 -38.70 -3.18
C TYR A 273 -43.75 -40.11 -2.60
N ILE A 274 -42.68 -40.75 -2.08
CA ILE A 274 -42.74 -42.06 -1.41
C ILE A 274 -43.69 -41.98 -0.23
N ASN A 275 -43.56 -41.00 0.63
CA ASN A 275 -44.44 -40.82 1.78
C ASN A 275 -45.90 -40.60 1.39
N SER A 276 -46.18 -39.93 0.27
CA SER A 276 -47.54 -39.73 -0.22
C SER A 276 -48.16 -41.04 -0.77
N VAL A 277 -47.36 -41.83 -1.50
CA VAL A 277 -47.77 -43.14 -2.01
C VAL A 277 -48.03 -44.12 -0.85
N GLU A 278 -47.13 -44.17 0.12
CA GLU A 278 -47.27 -44.99 1.30
C GLU A 278 -48.55 -44.64 2.07
N ARG A 279 -48.82 -43.36 2.33
CA ARG A 279 -50.08 -42.92 3.00
C ARG A 279 -51.33 -43.29 2.18
N SER A 280 -51.29 -43.12 0.85
CA SER A 280 -52.44 -43.48 0.02
C SER A 280 -52.69 -44.98 -0.02
N THR A 281 -51.62 -45.79 -0.02
CA THR A 281 -51.69 -47.24 0.00
C THR A 281 -52.21 -47.76 1.34
N LEU A 282 -51.67 -47.23 2.45
CA LEU A 282 -52.15 -47.58 3.79
C LEU A 282 -53.62 -47.19 4.02
N ALA A 283 -54.05 -46.03 3.48
CA ALA A 283 -55.45 -45.60 3.54
C ALA A 283 -56.40 -46.49 2.73
N SER A 284 -55.90 -47.25 1.72
CA SER A 284 -56.69 -48.13 0.86
C SER A 284 -56.86 -49.50 1.43
N PHE A 285 -56.11 -49.91 2.47
CA PHE A 285 -56.28 -51.19 3.17
C PHE A 285 -57.08 -50.99 4.46
N PRO A 286 -58.34 -51.48 4.54
CA PRO A 286 -59.11 -51.41 5.76
C PRO A 286 -58.47 -52.28 6.83
N VAL A 287 -58.11 -51.72 7.96
CA VAL A 287 -57.69 -52.50 9.13
C VAL A 287 -58.95 -53.25 9.66
N SER A 288 -59.08 -54.56 9.37
CA SER A 288 -60.11 -55.39 9.98
C SER A 288 -59.65 -55.85 11.38
N ILE A 289 -60.28 -55.32 12.42
CA ILE A 289 -60.10 -55.79 13.78
C ILE A 289 -61.01 -57.01 13.91
N GLN A 290 -60.49 -58.25 13.87
CA GLN A 290 -61.22 -59.44 14.23
C GLN A 290 -61.27 -59.55 15.76
N HIS A 291 -62.46 -59.33 16.33
CA HIS A 291 -62.78 -59.74 17.72
C HIS A 291 -62.97 -61.25 17.73
N GLU A 292 -62.04 -62.02 18.19
CA GLU A 292 -62.28 -63.39 18.61
C GLU A 292 -63.08 -63.35 19.90
N LEU A 293 -64.36 -63.62 19.77
CA LEU A 293 -65.22 -63.98 20.94
C LEU A 293 -64.89 -65.38 21.33
N SER A 294 -64.09 -65.58 22.36
CA SER A 294 -63.91 -66.83 23.04
C SER A 294 -65.20 -67.16 23.78
N LEU A 295 -66.01 -68.13 23.23
CA LEU A 295 -67.13 -68.72 23.93
C LEU A 295 -66.56 -69.75 24.91
N ILE A 296 -66.59 -69.43 26.20
CA ILE A 296 -66.39 -70.38 27.25
C ILE A 296 -67.74 -71.15 27.45
N HIS A 297 -67.80 -72.40 27.02
CA HIS A 297 -68.88 -73.30 27.42
C HIS A 297 -68.56 -73.92 28.79
N ILE A 298 -69.44 -73.70 29.73
CA ILE A 298 -69.56 -74.43 30.99
C ILE A 298 -70.27 -75.77 30.75
#